data_af8702f74caecf92d21c144417a3d70d
#
_entry.id   af8702f74caecf92d21c144417a3d70d
#
_cell.length_a   1.000
_cell.length_b   1.000
_cell.length_c   1.000
_cell.angle_alpha   90.00
_cell.angle_beta   90.00
_cell.angle_gamma   90.00
#
_symmetry.space_group_name_H-M   'P 1'
#
loop_
_entity.id
_entity.type
_entity.pdbx_description
1 polymer ?
#
loop_
_entity_poly.entity_id
_entity_poly.type
_entity_poly.pdbx_seq_one_letter_code
_entity_poly.pdbx_strand_id
1 'polypeptide(L)'
;IIARLPQSLFQEFVSRLASPGAGGIIMFLLEIVFLLFVIAAAILLVQGVRKVPVQYAKRIVGNKQYGGARQYIPLKVNAANVMPIIFAQAIMFIPITLVGFSNAATASGIVRAFVDHTSFWYNFVFAILIIVFTYFYTAITINPNQMAEDMKRNNGFIPGIKPGKNTAEYIDCLLYTSPSPR
;
A
#
# COMPACT_ATOMS: atom_id res chain seq x y z
N ILE A 1 2.19 -16.06 6.38
CA ILE A 1 2.76 -15.06 7.32
C ILE A 1 1.99 -15.09 8.63
N ILE A 2 0.67 -14.99 8.63
CA ILE A 2 -0.18 -14.99 9.84
C ILE A 2 0.00 -16.27 10.68
N ALA A 3 0.15 -17.43 10.03
CA ALA A 3 0.32 -18.71 10.71
C ALA A 3 1.68 -18.85 11.44
N ARG A 4 2.70 -18.07 11.06
CA ARG A 4 4.02 -18.10 11.70
C ARG A 4 4.17 -17.12 12.87
N LEU A 5 3.35 -16.08 12.90
CA LEU A 5 3.37 -15.04 13.94
C LEU A 5 3.21 -15.61 15.37
N PRO A 6 2.21 -16.47 15.66
CA PRO A 6 2.04 -16.99 17.00
C PRO A 6 3.20 -17.89 17.44
N GLN A 7 3.80 -18.63 16.51
CA GLN A 7 4.94 -19.52 16.82
C GLN A 7 6.20 -18.74 17.14
N SER A 8 6.51 -17.70 16.35
CA SER A 8 7.69 -16.84 16.62
C SER A 8 7.53 -16.05 17.92
N LEU A 9 6.34 -15.49 18.19
CA LEU A 9 6.07 -14.79 19.44
C LEU A 9 6.19 -15.71 20.66
N PHE A 10 5.68 -16.94 20.56
CA PHE A 10 5.79 -17.91 21.63
C PHE A 10 7.24 -18.32 21.90
N GLN A 11 8.03 -18.53 20.86
CA GLN A 11 9.44 -18.87 20.96
C GLN A 11 10.26 -17.73 21.57
N GLU A 12 9.96 -16.50 21.20
CA GLU A 12 10.59 -15.31 21.77
C GLU A 12 10.19 -15.10 23.23
N PHE A 13 8.94 -15.31 23.57
CA PHE A 13 8.44 -15.28 24.96
C PHE A 13 9.18 -16.28 25.84
N VAL A 14 9.29 -17.54 25.39
CA VAL A 14 9.99 -18.60 26.15
C VAL A 14 11.47 -18.27 26.30
N SER A 15 12.13 -17.78 25.24
CA SER A 15 13.55 -17.42 25.31
C SER A 15 13.83 -16.25 26.26
N ARG A 16 12.93 -15.27 26.32
CA ARG A 16 13.03 -14.11 27.22
C ARG A 16 12.70 -14.48 28.68
N LEU A 17 11.78 -15.42 28.87
CA LEU A 17 11.46 -15.93 30.21
C LEU A 17 12.63 -16.77 30.81
N ALA A 18 13.35 -17.47 29.94
CA ALA A 18 14.52 -18.26 30.32
C ALA A 18 15.77 -17.41 30.62
N SER A 19 15.79 -16.16 30.17
CA SER A 19 16.88 -15.20 30.46
C SER A 19 16.48 -14.29 31.60
N PRO A 20 16.93 -14.51 32.85
CA PRO A 20 16.51 -13.75 34.03
C PRO A 20 17.26 -12.41 34.11
N GLY A 21 17.11 -11.56 33.11
CA GLY A 21 17.54 -10.16 33.13
C GLY A 21 16.35 -9.23 33.35
N ALA A 22 16.44 -8.33 34.32
CA ALA A 22 15.37 -7.44 34.77
C ALA A 22 14.74 -6.53 33.67
N GLY A 23 15.30 -6.54 32.44
CA GLY A 23 14.76 -5.80 31.29
C GLY A 23 14.00 -6.66 30.27
N GLY A 24 14.05 -7.99 30.35
CA GLY A 24 13.51 -8.87 29.31
C GLY A 24 12.00 -8.78 29.14
N ILE A 25 11.26 -8.73 30.25
CA ILE A 25 9.80 -8.69 30.23
C ILE A 25 9.30 -7.31 29.80
N ILE A 26 9.95 -6.24 30.24
CA ILE A 26 9.58 -4.85 29.87
C ILE A 26 9.83 -4.64 28.37
N MET A 27 10.97 -5.11 27.86
CA MET A 27 11.28 -5.04 26.42
C MET A 27 10.30 -5.86 25.58
N PHE A 28 9.90 -7.04 26.04
CA PHE A 28 8.89 -7.87 25.38
C PHE A 28 7.52 -7.19 25.33
N LEU A 29 7.12 -6.53 26.41
CA LEU A 29 5.85 -5.81 26.47
C LEU A 29 5.86 -4.61 25.54
N LEU A 30 6.97 -3.88 25.47
CA LEU A 30 7.16 -2.77 24.54
C LEU A 30 7.10 -3.24 23.08
N GLU A 31 7.69 -4.39 22.78
CA GLU A 31 7.68 -4.99 21.45
C GLU A 31 6.27 -5.40 21.01
N ILE A 32 5.46 -5.98 21.90
CA ILE A 32 4.04 -6.29 21.65
C ILE A 32 3.24 -5.01 21.37
N VAL A 33 3.42 -3.96 22.17
CA VAL A 33 2.73 -2.68 21.96
C VAL A 33 3.09 -2.07 20.62
N PHE A 34 4.36 -2.11 20.24
CA PHE A 34 4.84 -1.63 18.95
C PHE A 34 4.25 -2.44 17.79
N LEU A 35 4.18 -3.78 17.93
CA LEU A 35 3.59 -4.67 16.93
C LEU A 35 2.09 -4.37 16.75
N LEU A 36 1.34 -4.17 17.83
CA LEU A 36 -0.07 -3.78 17.76
C LEU A 36 -0.25 -2.42 17.07
N PHE A 37 0.64 -1.48 17.35
CA PHE A 37 0.62 -0.17 16.71
C PHE A 37 0.86 -0.29 15.19
N VAL A 38 1.82 -1.09 14.76
CA VAL A 38 2.11 -1.33 13.33
C VAL A 38 0.92 -2.01 12.65
N ILE A 39 0.28 -3.00 13.29
CA ILE A 39 -0.91 -3.66 12.75
C ILE A 39 -2.06 -2.64 12.61
N ALA A 40 -2.30 -1.82 13.61
CA ALA A 40 -3.34 -0.79 13.56
C ALA A 40 -3.09 0.23 12.44
N ALA A 41 -1.86 0.69 12.27
CA ALA A 41 -1.45 1.59 11.19
C ALA A 41 -1.64 0.95 9.82
N ALA A 42 -1.30 -0.34 9.66
CA ALA A 42 -1.50 -1.09 8.42
C ALA A 42 -2.99 -1.24 8.08
N ILE A 43 -3.84 -1.52 9.06
CA ILE A 43 -5.30 -1.62 8.86
C ILE A 43 -5.86 -0.26 8.43
N LEU A 44 -5.46 0.83 9.06
CA LEU A 44 -5.88 2.19 8.68
C LEU A 44 -5.49 2.53 7.24
N LEU A 45 -4.28 2.15 6.81
CA LEU A 45 -3.83 2.34 5.43
C LEU A 45 -4.64 1.54 4.42
N VAL A 46 -4.96 0.28 4.73
CA VAL A 46 -5.72 -0.60 3.83
C VAL A 46 -7.20 -0.22 3.77
N GLN A 47 -7.78 0.21 4.89
CA GLN A 47 -9.18 0.64 4.96
C GLN A 47 -9.37 2.09 4.52
N GLY A 48 -8.29 2.86 4.37
CA GLY A 48 -8.32 4.23 3.90
C GLY A 48 -8.96 4.32 2.50
N VAL A 49 -10.17 4.87 2.44
CA VAL A 49 -10.94 5.04 1.20
C VAL A 49 -11.33 6.49 1.06
N ARG A 50 -10.98 7.11 -0.08
CA ARG A 50 -11.45 8.44 -0.42
C ARG A 50 -12.78 8.35 -1.15
N LYS A 51 -13.81 8.95 -0.59
CA LYS A 51 -15.15 8.98 -1.18
C LYS A 51 -15.27 10.17 -2.11
N VAL A 52 -15.41 9.94 -3.41
CA VAL A 52 -15.66 10.98 -4.41
C VAL A 52 -17.16 11.04 -4.68
N PRO A 53 -17.83 12.21 -4.47
CA PRO A 53 -19.24 12.34 -4.75
C PRO A 53 -19.48 12.35 -6.27
N VAL A 54 -20.34 11.45 -6.73
CA VAL A 54 -20.78 11.37 -8.13
C VAL A 54 -22.29 11.53 -8.16
N GLN A 55 -22.77 12.36 -9.07
CA GLN A 55 -24.19 12.53 -9.32
C GLN A 55 -24.58 11.81 -10.62
N TYR A 56 -25.62 11.01 -10.55
CA TYR A 56 -26.23 10.41 -11.73
C TYR A 56 -27.39 11.27 -12.20
N ALA A 57 -27.54 11.37 -13.52
CA ALA A 57 -28.67 12.09 -14.12
C ALA A 57 -30.00 11.45 -13.70
N LYS A 58 -30.96 12.28 -13.35
CA LYS A 58 -32.32 11.83 -13.04
C LYS A 58 -32.97 11.29 -14.31
N ARG A 59 -33.47 10.06 -14.26
CA ARG A 59 -34.31 9.50 -15.32
C ARG A 59 -35.78 9.67 -14.91
N ILE A 60 -36.53 10.28 -15.77
CA ILE A 60 -38.00 10.40 -15.63
C ILE A 60 -38.62 9.32 -16.51
N VAL A 61 -39.31 8.36 -15.89
CA VAL A 61 -40.04 7.30 -16.59
C VAL A 61 -41.51 7.46 -16.19
N GLY A 62 -42.32 8.03 -17.09
CA GLY A 62 -43.69 8.38 -16.80
C GLY A 62 -43.78 9.51 -15.76
N ASN A 63 -44.62 9.33 -14.72
CA ASN A 63 -44.82 10.30 -13.66
C ASN A 63 -43.96 10.10 -12.42
N LYS A 64 -42.98 9.18 -12.49
CA LYS A 64 -42.06 8.88 -11.39
C LYS A 64 -40.61 9.23 -11.74
N GLN A 65 -39.97 9.97 -10.85
CA GLN A 65 -38.54 10.28 -10.96
C GLN A 65 -37.71 9.15 -10.33
N TYR A 66 -36.85 8.51 -11.14
CA TYR A 66 -35.87 7.54 -10.70
C TYR A 66 -34.47 8.12 -10.81
N GLY A 67 -33.66 7.96 -9.75
CA GLY A 67 -32.27 8.41 -9.73
C GLY A 67 -32.09 9.81 -9.10
N GLY A 68 -30.90 10.35 -9.21
CA GLY A 68 -30.54 11.65 -8.60
C GLY A 68 -29.98 11.54 -7.19
N ALA A 69 -29.81 10.33 -6.65
CA ALA A 69 -29.09 10.12 -5.40
C ALA A 69 -27.59 10.38 -5.61
N ARG A 70 -26.97 11.11 -4.70
CA ARG A 70 -25.51 11.25 -4.65
C ARG A 70 -24.91 9.89 -4.27
N GLN A 71 -24.19 9.28 -5.17
CA GLN A 71 -23.40 8.11 -4.89
C GLN A 71 -21.94 8.51 -4.70
N TYR A 72 -21.24 7.75 -3.84
CA TYR A 72 -19.82 7.97 -3.60
C TYR A 72 -19.04 6.82 -4.22
N ILE A 73 -18.06 7.14 -5.07
CA ILE A 73 -17.12 6.14 -5.57
C ILE A 73 -15.99 6.00 -4.54
N PRO A 74 -15.82 4.81 -3.95
CA PRO A 74 -14.73 4.56 -3.01
C PRO A 74 -13.41 4.38 -3.79
N LEU A 75 -12.54 5.38 -3.76
CA LEU A 75 -11.16 5.26 -4.25
C LEU A 75 -10.27 4.80 -3.09
N LYS A 76 -9.68 3.63 -3.21
CA LYS A 76 -8.73 3.13 -2.20
C LYS A 76 -7.46 3.96 -2.23
N VAL A 77 -7.01 4.41 -1.07
CA VAL A 77 -5.74 5.15 -0.93
C VAL A 77 -4.56 4.27 -1.34
N ASN A 78 -4.61 2.99 -0.98
CA ASN A 78 -3.63 2.00 -1.40
C ASN A 78 -4.24 1.04 -2.44
N ALA A 79 -4.32 1.47 -3.68
CA ALA A 79 -4.85 0.69 -4.78
C ALA A 79 -3.91 -0.42 -5.25
N ALA A 80 -2.61 -0.28 -5.00
CA ALA A 80 -1.59 -1.23 -5.40
C ALA A 80 -1.59 -2.52 -4.57
N ASN A 81 -2.18 -2.50 -3.35
CA ASN A 81 -2.23 -3.65 -2.43
C ASN A 81 -0.82 -4.21 -2.10
N VAL A 82 -0.65 -5.53 -2.22
CA VAL A 82 0.57 -6.26 -1.85
C VAL A 82 1.56 -6.42 -3.03
N MET A 83 1.12 -6.20 -4.26
CA MET A 83 1.93 -6.46 -5.46
C MET A 83 3.28 -5.71 -5.50
N PRO A 84 3.38 -4.42 -5.14
CA PRO A 84 4.66 -3.71 -5.15
C PRO A 84 5.71 -4.34 -4.25
N ILE A 85 5.30 -4.89 -3.11
CA ILE A 85 6.21 -5.54 -2.15
C ILE A 85 6.80 -6.81 -2.75
N ILE A 86 5.99 -7.59 -3.45
CA ILE A 86 6.44 -8.83 -4.11
C ILE A 86 7.48 -8.51 -5.20
N PHE A 87 7.23 -7.48 -6.02
CA PHE A 87 8.17 -7.05 -7.04
C PHE A 87 9.47 -6.50 -6.44
N ALA A 88 9.38 -5.70 -5.38
CA ALA A 88 10.55 -5.18 -4.69
C ALA A 88 11.40 -6.32 -4.11
N GLN A 89 10.78 -7.32 -3.49
CA GLN A 89 11.47 -8.50 -2.98
C GLN A 89 12.13 -9.31 -4.11
N ALA A 90 11.44 -9.49 -5.23
CA ALA A 90 12.00 -10.21 -6.38
C ALA A 90 13.25 -9.52 -6.93
N ILE A 91 13.25 -8.20 -7.03
CA ILE A 91 14.44 -7.45 -7.49
C ILE A 91 15.58 -7.51 -6.48
N MET A 92 15.28 -7.42 -5.18
CA MET A 92 16.30 -7.53 -4.14
C MET A 92 16.90 -8.96 -4.04
N PHE A 93 16.20 -9.96 -4.54
CA PHE A 93 16.72 -11.31 -4.62
C PHE A 93 17.86 -11.46 -5.65
N ILE A 94 17.86 -10.64 -6.70
CA ILE A 94 18.89 -10.67 -7.76
C ILE A 94 20.31 -10.45 -7.20
N PRO A 95 20.61 -9.36 -6.46
CA PRO A 95 21.95 -9.18 -5.90
C PRO A 95 22.34 -10.26 -4.91
N ILE A 96 21.40 -10.81 -4.14
CA ILE A 96 21.65 -11.89 -3.19
C ILE A 96 22.12 -13.17 -3.91
N THR A 97 21.45 -13.52 -5.01
CA THR A 97 21.82 -14.69 -5.82
C THR A 97 23.16 -14.52 -6.53
N LEU A 98 23.45 -13.32 -7.05
CA LEU A 98 24.73 -13.01 -7.67
C LEU A 98 25.91 -13.17 -6.70
N VAL A 99 25.72 -12.77 -5.44
CA VAL A 99 26.73 -12.95 -4.39
C VAL A 99 26.90 -14.42 -4.00
N GLY A 100 25.81 -15.19 -4.02
CA GLY A 100 25.88 -16.63 -3.78
C GLY A 100 26.70 -17.41 -4.82
N PHE A 101 26.75 -16.91 -6.06
CA PHE A 101 27.57 -17.48 -7.14
C PHE A 101 29.04 -16.99 -7.14
N SER A 102 29.29 -15.77 -6.64
CA SER A 102 30.66 -15.26 -6.46
C SER A 102 31.17 -15.68 -5.12
N ASN A 103 32.44 -16.21 -5.10
CA ASN A 103 33.10 -16.56 -3.85
C ASN A 103 33.02 -15.40 -2.86
N ALA A 104 32.39 -15.62 -1.72
CA ALA A 104 32.08 -14.62 -0.68
C ALA A 104 33.30 -13.84 -0.14
N ALA A 105 34.53 -14.31 -0.45
CA ALA A 105 35.78 -13.67 -0.06
C ALA A 105 36.10 -12.38 -0.85
N THR A 106 35.56 -12.22 -2.06
CA THR A 106 35.84 -11.09 -2.96
C THR A 106 34.68 -10.07 -3.05
N ALA A 107 33.59 -10.29 -2.34
CA ALA A 107 32.48 -9.35 -2.32
C ALA A 107 32.93 -8.03 -1.65
N SER A 108 32.99 -6.96 -2.44
CA SER A 108 33.29 -5.61 -1.94
C SER A 108 32.30 -5.25 -0.81
N GLY A 109 32.70 -4.41 0.15
CA GLY A 109 31.88 -4.03 1.30
C GLY A 109 30.49 -3.49 0.93
N ILE A 110 30.35 -2.91 -0.27
CA ILE A 110 29.08 -2.44 -0.84
C ILE A 110 28.12 -3.62 -1.05
N VAL A 111 28.58 -4.72 -1.62
CA VAL A 111 27.75 -5.90 -1.91
C VAL A 111 27.28 -6.57 -0.60
N ARG A 112 28.14 -6.60 0.42
CA ARG A 112 27.77 -7.06 1.76
C ARG A 112 26.66 -6.21 2.37
N ALA A 113 26.72 -4.90 2.22
CA ALA A 113 25.68 -3.99 2.72
C ALA A 113 24.31 -4.21 2.06
N PHE A 114 24.26 -4.76 0.84
CA PHE A 114 23.02 -5.11 0.15
C PHE A 114 22.51 -6.53 0.47
N VAL A 115 23.34 -7.39 1.01
CA VAL A 115 22.95 -8.76 1.39
C VAL A 115 22.44 -8.82 2.83
N ASP A 116 22.99 -7.99 3.70
CA ASP A 116 22.60 -7.96 5.11
C ASP A 116 21.25 -7.27 5.31
N HIS A 117 20.22 -8.05 5.59
CA HIS A 117 18.83 -7.58 5.83
C HIS A 117 18.72 -6.62 7.02
N THR A 118 19.71 -6.62 7.92
CA THR A 118 19.79 -5.70 9.06
C THR A 118 20.49 -4.40 8.73
N SER A 119 21.12 -4.28 7.55
CA SER A 119 21.80 -3.07 7.12
C SER A 119 20.81 -1.93 6.83
N PHE A 120 21.15 -0.72 7.28
CA PHE A 120 20.38 0.49 6.99
C PHE A 120 20.26 0.71 5.48
N TRP A 121 21.30 0.49 4.69
CA TRP A 121 21.32 0.66 3.24
C TRP A 121 20.36 -0.31 2.53
N TYR A 122 20.29 -1.55 2.98
CA TYR A 122 19.35 -2.53 2.46
C TYR A 122 17.91 -2.04 2.64
N ASN A 123 17.54 -1.65 3.86
CA ASN A 123 16.20 -1.20 4.18
C ASN A 123 15.84 0.10 3.47
N PHE A 124 16.79 1.02 3.30
CA PHE A 124 16.57 2.28 2.60
C PHE A 124 16.29 2.08 1.10
N VAL A 125 17.12 1.27 0.42
CA VAL A 125 16.91 0.94 -1.00
C VAL A 125 15.61 0.17 -1.20
N PHE A 126 15.30 -0.76 -0.30
CA PHE A 126 14.06 -1.53 -0.34
C PHE A 126 12.83 -0.62 -0.19
N ALA A 127 12.86 0.34 0.72
CA ALA A 127 11.78 1.32 0.89
C ALA A 127 11.57 2.18 -0.37
N ILE A 128 12.65 2.69 -0.97
CA ILE A 128 12.57 3.45 -2.23
C ILE A 128 11.97 2.59 -3.35
N LEU A 129 12.42 1.35 -3.47
CA LEU A 129 11.91 0.42 -4.48
C LEU A 129 10.40 0.19 -4.30
N ILE A 130 9.94 -0.04 -3.07
CA ILE A 130 8.51 -0.18 -2.78
C ILE A 130 7.73 1.06 -3.22
N ILE A 131 8.22 2.27 -2.92
CA ILE A 131 7.56 3.51 -3.30
C ILE A 131 7.45 3.63 -4.83
N VAL A 132 8.56 3.42 -5.55
CA VAL A 132 8.59 3.49 -7.01
C VAL A 132 7.63 2.46 -7.63
N PHE A 133 7.65 1.21 -7.16
CA PHE A 133 6.74 0.18 -7.65
C PHE A 133 5.29 0.45 -7.29
N THR A 134 5.02 1.04 -6.14
CA THR A 134 3.67 1.44 -5.76
C THR A 134 3.11 2.47 -6.75
N TYR A 135 3.89 3.49 -7.09
CA TYR A 135 3.49 4.47 -8.10
C TYR A 135 3.27 3.84 -9.47
N PHE A 136 4.23 3.05 -9.92
CA PHE A 136 4.16 2.37 -11.22
C PHE A 136 2.96 1.43 -11.32
N TYR A 137 2.74 0.62 -10.29
CA TYR A 137 1.62 -0.34 -10.25
C TYR A 137 0.26 0.36 -10.15
N THR A 138 0.17 1.44 -9.38
CA THR A 138 -1.04 2.26 -9.29
C THR A 138 -1.40 2.86 -10.65
N ALA A 139 -0.41 3.37 -11.38
CA ALA A 139 -0.61 3.92 -12.72
C ALA A 139 -1.12 2.88 -13.73
N ILE A 140 -0.68 1.62 -13.62
CA ILE A 140 -1.13 0.54 -14.51
C ILE A 140 -2.51 0.01 -14.10
N THR A 141 -2.73 -0.20 -12.81
CA THR A 141 -3.95 -0.85 -12.31
C THR A 141 -5.16 0.05 -12.40
N ILE A 142 -4.97 1.34 -12.16
CA ILE A 142 -6.04 2.33 -12.24
C ILE A 142 -5.86 3.14 -13.52
N ASN A 143 -6.71 2.86 -14.51
CA ASN A 143 -6.75 3.66 -15.72
C ASN A 143 -7.83 4.75 -15.56
N PRO A 144 -7.45 6.01 -15.31
CA PRO A 144 -8.40 7.09 -15.07
C PRO A 144 -9.26 7.37 -16.31
N ASN A 145 -8.75 7.09 -17.52
CA ASN A 145 -9.51 7.26 -18.75
C ASN A 145 -10.68 6.29 -18.84
N GLN A 146 -10.44 4.99 -18.56
CA GLN A 146 -11.51 3.98 -18.55
C GLN A 146 -12.56 4.30 -17.48
N MET A 147 -12.12 4.72 -16.30
CA MET A 147 -13.04 5.09 -15.22
C MET A 147 -13.90 6.30 -15.61
N ALA A 148 -13.32 7.31 -16.27
CA ALA A 148 -14.05 8.48 -16.76
C ALA A 148 -15.04 8.12 -17.88
N GLU A 149 -14.68 7.18 -18.78
CA GLU A 149 -15.58 6.68 -19.83
C GLU A 149 -16.73 5.85 -19.25
N ASP A 150 -16.48 4.98 -18.30
CA ASP A 150 -17.52 4.19 -17.63
C ASP A 150 -18.49 5.10 -16.88
N MET A 151 -18.00 6.14 -16.21
CA MET A 151 -18.85 7.17 -15.63
C MET A 151 -19.69 7.88 -16.68
N LYS A 152 -19.11 8.26 -17.82
CA LYS A 152 -19.82 8.89 -18.93
C LYS A 152 -20.89 7.98 -19.51
N ARG A 153 -20.59 6.70 -19.70
CA ARG A 153 -21.57 5.68 -20.20
C ARG A 153 -22.74 5.50 -19.24
N ASN A 154 -22.48 5.57 -17.95
CA ASN A 154 -23.50 5.45 -16.91
C ASN A 154 -24.22 6.78 -16.59
N ASN A 155 -23.98 7.83 -17.38
CA ASN A 155 -24.50 9.20 -17.15
C ASN A 155 -24.16 9.74 -15.76
N GLY A 156 -23.02 9.32 -15.20
CA GLY A 156 -22.45 9.85 -13.97
C GLY A 156 -21.57 11.06 -14.25
N PHE A 157 -21.64 12.07 -13.43
CA PHE A 157 -20.74 13.23 -13.49
C PHE A 157 -20.31 13.68 -12.10
N ILE A 158 -19.13 14.27 -12.03
CA ILE A 158 -18.64 14.90 -10.80
C ILE A 158 -19.13 16.34 -10.79
N PRO A 159 -19.81 16.82 -9.72
CA PRO A 159 -20.28 18.19 -9.65
C PRO A 159 -19.13 19.18 -9.86
N GLY A 160 -19.29 20.08 -10.84
CA GLY A 160 -18.29 21.10 -11.16
C GLY A 160 -17.24 20.72 -12.21
N ILE A 161 -17.23 19.48 -12.70
CA ILE A 161 -16.23 19.01 -13.69
C ILE A 161 -16.97 18.49 -14.94
N LYS A 162 -16.50 18.90 -16.12
CA LYS A 162 -17.07 18.43 -17.39
C LYS A 162 -16.78 16.92 -17.56
N PRO A 163 -17.80 16.11 -17.93
CA PRO A 163 -17.60 14.68 -18.16
C PRO A 163 -16.66 14.43 -19.34
N GLY A 164 -15.75 13.46 -19.20
CA GLY A 164 -14.78 13.10 -20.19
C GLY A 164 -13.34 13.32 -19.73
N LYS A 165 -12.50 13.91 -20.56
CA LYS A 165 -11.06 14.08 -20.33
C LYS A 165 -10.73 14.84 -19.04
N ASN A 166 -11.48 15.88 -18.72
CA ASN A 166 -11.29 16.65 -17.49
C ASN A 166 -11.59 15.83 -16.22
N THR A 167 -12.52 14.89 -16.32
CA THR A 167 -12.80 13.93 -15.22
C THR A 167 -11.64 12.96 -15.03
N ALA A 168 -11.03 12.50 -16.12
CA ALA A 168 -9.84 11.64 -16.06
C ALA A 168 -8.66 12.37 -15.40
N GLU A 169 -8.38 13.60 -15.79
CA GLU A 169 -7.33 14.43 -15.18
C GLU A 169 -7.58 14.69 -13.69
N TYR A 170 -8.83 14.92 -13.32
CA TYR A 170 -9.19 15.11 -11.90
C TYR A 170 -8.97 13.84 -11.08
N ILE A 171 -9.35 12.68 -11.60
CA ILE A 171 -9.14 11.38 -10.95
C ILE A 171 -7.64 11.08 -10.83
N ASP A 172 -6.88 11.36 -11.89
CA ASP A 172 -5.43 11.18 -11.91
C ASP A 172 -4.74 12.06 -10.85
N CYS A 173 -5.11 13.33 -10.80
CA CYS A 173 -4.65 14.25 -9.77
C CYS A 173 -5.01 13.77 -8.34
N LEU A 174 -6.19 13.20 -8.16
CA LEU A 174 -6.64 12.65 -6.88
C LEU A 174 -5.87 11.41 -6.44
N LEU A 175 -5.42 10.58 -7.39
CA LEU A 175 -4.63 9.38 -7.11
C LEU A 175 -3.21 9.71 -6.66
N TYR A 176 -2.61 10.75 -7.25
CA TYR A 176 -1.23 11.14 -6.99
C TYR A 176 -1.08 12.23 -5.93
N THR A 177 -2.13 12.95 -5.60
CA THR A 177 -2.07 13.99 -4.57
C THR A 177 -2.48 13.42 -3.21
N SER A 178 -1.61 13.64 -2.21
CA SER A 178 -1.94 13.38 -0.81
C SER A 178 -3.23 14.12 -0.42
N PRO A 179 -4.11 13.52 0.40
CA PRO A 179 -5.38 14.13 0.77
C PRO A 179 -5.14 15.41 1.57
N SER A 180 -5.29 16.55 0.92
CA SER A 180 -5.50 17.81 1.63
C SER A 180 -6.93 17.79 2.15
N PRO A 181 -7.16 17.97 3.45
CA PRO A 181 -8.50 18.10 4.00
C PRO A 181 -9.10 19.44 3.54
N ARG A 182 -10.06 19.39 2.64
CA ARG A 182 -11.05 20.45 2.39
C ARG A 182 -12.42 19.83 2.27
#